data_d5f43eb451d77787cc3642d664796012
#
_entry.id   d5f43eb451d77787cc3642d664796012
#
_cell.length_a   1.000
_cell.length_b   1.000
_cell.length_c   1.000
_cell.angle_alpha   90.00
_cell.angle_beta   90.00
_cell.angle_gamma   90.00
#
_symmetry.space_group_name_H-M   'P 1'
#
loop_
_entity.id
_entity.type
_entity.pdbx_description
1 polymer ?
#
loop_
_entity_poly.entity_id
_entity_poly.type
_entity_poly.pdbx_seq_one_letter_code
_entity_poly.pdbx_strand_id
1 'polypeptide(L)'
;MYSVAVMPALLASGWLQSQGLDPRWGQLGLFLLAAVLLLGWENLSNDVFDDDTGVDTVGKPHSLVALTGRRDRIAWIANGLLAGGLLLMALVALRSQPVVLLLVLICCALGYLYQGPPFRLGYRGLGEPLCWLAFGPFATAAALMALQPPTSLPAAVPWQVALSLGSGPALATTLVLFCSHFHQVEEDAAHGKRSPVVKLGTAKAAAVVPWLVAASLALQWLPVLERQWPSTALLSVIGLPAAAQLIRLLREHHHQPQRISGSKFLALRFQALSGLGLAIGLGIAPWLGR
;
A
#
# COMPACT_ATOMS: atom_id res chain seq x y z
N MET A 1 4.66 0.94 -9.04
CA MET A 1 4.58 0.78 -7.57
C MET A 1 3.87 1.94 -6.87
N TYR A 2 3.88 3.14 -7.44
CA TYR A 2 3.30 4.34 -6.79
C TYR A 2 1.78 4.29 -6.55
N SER A 3 1.03 3.41 -7.24
CA SER A 3 -0.41 3.23 -6.98
C SER A 3 -0.72 2.90 -5.51
N VAL A 4 0.17 2.21 -4.80
CA VAL A 4 -0.04 1.85 -3.40
C VAL A 4 -0.06 3.08 -2.49
N ALA A 5 0.79 4.07 -2.76
CA ALA A 5 0.87 5.29 -1.95
C ALA A 5 -0.29 6.25 -2.19
N VAL A 6 -0.78 6.34 -3.44
CA VAL A 6 -1.83 7.29 -3.82
C VAL A 6 -3.24 6.76 -3.56
N MET A 7 -3.38 5.44 -3.45
CA MET A 7 -4.69 4.78 -3.32
C MET A 7 -5.52 5.27 -2.14
N PRO A 8 -4.98 5.44 -0.92
CA PRO A 8 -5.78 5.93 0.22
C PRO A 8 -6.42 7.30 -0.05
N ALA A 9 -5.71 8.20 -0.74
CA ALA A 9 -6.24 9.53 -1.06
C ALA A 9 -7.32 9.48 -2.15
N LEU A 10 -7.15 8.61 -3.16
CA LEU A 10 -8.16 8.41 -4.19
C LEU A 10 -9.44 7.80 -3.63
N LEU A 11 -9.31 6.81 -2.74
CA LEU A 11 -10.43 6.21 -2.04
C LEU A 11 -11.17 7.22 -1.16
N ALA A 12 -10.43 8.01 -0.37
CA ALA A 12 -11.00 9.07 0.46
C ALA A 12 -11.77 10.10 -0.39
N SER A 13 -11.22 10.50 -1.55
CA SER A 13 -11.89 11.42 -2.48
C SER A 13 -13.18 10.82 -3.02
N GLY A 14 -13.17 9.58 -3.50
CA GLY A 14 -14.36 8.90 -4.00
C GLY A 14 -15.43 8.73 -2.91
N TRP A 15 -15.01 8.38 -1.69
CA TRP A 15 -15.93 8.24 -0.56
C TRP A 15 -16.58 9.59 -0.19
N LEU A 16 -15.80 10.68 -0.10
CA LEU A 16 -16.34 12.01 0.17
C LEU A 16 -17.39 12.41 -0.87
N GLN A 17 -17.09 12.20 -2.15
CA GLN A 17 -18.05 12.46 -3.22
C GLN A 17 -19.34 11.63 -3.06
N SER A 18 -19.22 10.34 -2.68
CA SER A 18 -20.39 9.49 -2.43
C SER A 18 -21.29 10.01 -1.30
N GLN A 19 -20.71 10.78 -0.35
CA GLN A 19 -21.44 11.45 0.73
C GLN A 19 -22.00 12.84 0.32
N GLY A 20 -21.82 13.24 -0.95
CA GLY A 20 -22.22 14.58 -1.42
C GLY A 20 -21.28 15.71 -0.95
N LEU A 21 -20.07 15.34 -0.52
CA LEU A 21 -19.04 16.29 -0.10
C LEU A 21 -18.06 16.51 -1.24
N ASP A 22 -17.67 17.77 -1.50
CA ASP A 22 -16.64 18.08 -2.49
C ASP A 22 -15.24 18.00 -1.85
N PRO A 23 -14.38 17.07 -2.30
CA PRO A 23 -13.02 16.94 -1.76
C PRO A 23 -12.19 18.21 -2.03
N ARG A 24 -11.30 18.55 -1.12
CA ARG A 24 -10.37 19.67 -1.28
C ARG A 24 -9.30 19.33 -2.32
N TRP A 25 -9.57 19.55 -3.60
CA TRP A 25 -8.72 19.12 -4.73
C TRP A 25 -7.27 19.65 -4.66
N GLY A 26 -7.08 20.89 -4.18
CA GLY A 26 -5.73 21.43 -3.93
C GLY A 26 -4.97 20.67 -2.84
N GLN A 27 -5.66 20.22 -1.79
CA GLN A 27 -5.09 19.34 -0.76
C GLN A 27 -4.80 17.95 -1.32
N LEU A 28 -5.66 17.42 -2.18
CA LEU A 28 -5.44 16.13 -2.84
C LEU A 28 -4.12 16.16 -3.62
N GLY A 29 -3.89 17.18 -4.45
CA GLY A 29 -2.65 17.29 -5.22
C GLY A 29 -1.39 17.29 -4.35
N LEU A 30 -1.42 18.07 -3.24
CA LEU A 30 -0.32 18.10 -2.27
C LEU A 30 -0.12 16.76 -1.55
N PHE A 31 -1.21 16.12 -1.13
CA PHE A 31 -1.18 14.82 -0.47
C PHE A 31 -0.60 13.75 -1.39
N LEU A 32 -1.05 13.70 -2.66
CA LEU A 32 -0.55 12.74 -3.64
C LEU A 32 0.95 12.91 -3.89
N LEU A 33 1.43 14.15 -4.06
CA LEU A 33 2.84 14.43 -4.24
C LEU A 33 3.64 14.00 -3.02
N ALA A 34 3.19 14.35 -1.81
CA ALA A 34 3.84 13.96 -0.57
C ALA A 34 3.88 12.43 -0.41
N ALA A 35 2.78 11.72 -0.69
CA ALA A 35 2.71 10.26 -0.62
C ALA A 35 3.69 9.59 -1.58
N VAL A 36 3.86 10.13 -2.80
CA VAL A 36 4.84 9.65 -3.77
C VAL A 36 6.28 9.84 -3.26
N LEU A 37 6.60 11.00 -2.65
CA LEU A 37 7.92 11.25 -2.08
C LEU A 37 8.21 10.30 -0.90
N LEU A 38 7.24 10.11 0.00
CA LEU A 38 7.37 9.22 1.16
C LEU A 38 7.54 7.75 0.73
N LEU A 39 6.81 7.29 -0.30
CA LEU A 39 7.05 5.96 -0.86
C LEU A 39 8.42 5.85 -1.53
N GLY A 40 8.88 6.91 -2.19
CA GLY A 40 10.24 7.00 -2.74
C GLY A 40 11.29 6.84 -1.64
N TRP A 41 11.12 7.53 -0.50
CA TRP A 41 11.95 7.35 0.67
C TRP A 41 11.96 5.91 1.16
N GLU A 42 10.78 5.30 1.34
CA GLU A 42 10.67 3.92 1.83
C GLU A 42 11.42 2.94 0.92
N ASN A 43 11.21 3.03 -0.40
CA ASN A 43 11.86 2.13 -1.36
C ASN A 43 13.39 2.29 -1.35
N LEU A 44 13.90 3.54 -1.35
CA LEU A 44 15.34 3.78 -1.34
C LEU A 44 15.97 3.42 0.00
N SER A 45 15.28 3.67 1.11
CA SER A 45 15.75 3.25 2.44
C SER A 45 15.81 1.72 2.55
N ASN A 46 14.85 1.00 1.98
CA ASN A 46 14.90 -0.44 1.91
C ASN A 46 16.12 -0.94 1.13
N ASP A 47 16.44 -0.32 -0.01
CA ASP A 47 17.68 -0.66 -0.76
C ASP A 47 18.94 -0.43 0.07
N VAL A 48 18.99 0.66 0.85
CA VAL A 48 20.12 0.98 1.74
C VAL A 48 20.23 -0.02 2.90
N PHE A 49 19.11 -0.35 3.54
CA PHE A 49 19.11 -1.25 4.70
C PHE A 49 19.30 -2.72 4.31
N ASP A 50 18.88 -3.12 3.12
CA ASP A 50 19.13 -4.46 2.58
C ASP A 50 20.60 -4.64 2.18
N ASP A 51 21.26 -3.59 1.65
CA ASP A 51 22.70 -3.59 1.39
C ASP A 51 23.52 -3.83 2.68
N ASP A 52 23.10 -3.23 3.81
CA ASP A 52 23.73 -3.46 5.13
C ASP A 52 23.66 -4.93 5.59
N THR A 53 22.73 -5.71 5.09
CA THR A 53 22.54 -7.13 5.45
C THR A 53 23.02 -8.10 4.38
N GLY A 54 23.34 -7.62 3.18
CA GLY A 54 23.73 -8.41 2.04
C GLY A 54 22.59 -9.22 1.40
N VAL A 55 21.32 -8.95 1.76
CA VAL A 55 20.15 -9.73 1.25
C VAL A 55 19.94 -9.55 -0.24
N ASP A 56 20.23 -8.38 -0.80
CA ASP A 56 19.83 -8.02 -2.17
C ASP A 56 20.99 -8.12 -3.19
N THR A 57 22.02 -8.86 -2.89
CA THR A 57 23.22 -8.94 -3.77
C THR A 57 22.96 -9.69 -5.07
N VAL A 58 22.03 -10.65 -5.09
CA VAL A 58 21.73 -11.50 -6.25
C VAL A 58 20.24 -11.41 -6.66
N GLY A 59 19.32 -11.35 -5.70
CA GLY A 59 17.87 -11.49 -5.94
C GLY A 59 17.15 -10.21 -6.34
N LYS A 60 17.75 -9.02 -6.18
CA LYS A 60 17.12 -7.74 -6.47
C LYS A 60 17.90 -6.92 -7.50
N PRO A 61 17.85 -7.31 -8.77
CA PRO A 61 18.60 -6.64 -9.86
C PRO A 61 18.20 -5.16 -10.05
N HIS A 62 17.22 -4.69 -9.32
CA HIS A 62 16.69 -3.32 -9.39
C HIS A 62 17.08 -2.45 -8.19
N SER A 63 17.84 -2.96 -7.22
CA SER A 63 18.36 -2.15 -6.11
C SER A 63 19.28 -1.06 -6.67
N LEU A 64 18.96 0.19 -6.38
CA LEU A 64 19.77 1.32 -6.84
C LEU A 64 21.14 1.33 -6.16
N VAL A 65 21.24 0.81 -4.94
CA VAL A 65 22.53 0.65 -4.25
C VAL A 65 23.38 -0.38 -4.98
N ALA A 66 22.84 -1.56 -5.30
CA ALA A 66 23.55 -2.60 -6.04
C ALA A 66 23.97 -2.14 -7.45
N LEU A 67 23.09 -1.43 -8.17
CA LEU A 67 23.35 -0.94 -9.53
C LEU A 67 24.40 0.18 -9.57
N THR A 68 24.46 1.03 -8.55
CA THR A 68 25.32 2.23 -8.58
C THR A 68 26.57 2.13 -7.73
N GLY A 69 26.59 1.22 -6.76
CA GLY A 69 27.65 1.12 -5.73
C GLY A 69 27.75 2.38 -4.83
N ARG A 70 26.71 3.21 -4.78
CA ARG A 70 26.74 4.52 -4.12
C ARG A 70 25.75 4.62 -2.96
N ARG A 71 25.88 3.70 -2.00
CA ARG A 71 25.00 3.58 -0.83
C ARG A 71 24.70 4.93 -0.15
N ASP A 72 25.74 5.72 0.17
CA ASP A 72 25.55 6.97 0.90
C ASP A 72 24.78 8.03 0.10
N ARG A 73 25.00 8.09 -1.21
CA ARG A 73 24.22 9.00 -2.06
C ARG A 73 22.74 8.61 -2.12
N ILE A 74 22.45 7.31 -2.20
CA ILE A 74 21.08 6.82 -2.17
C ILE A 74 20.44 7.12 -0.82
N ALA A 75 21.15 6.94 0.29
CA ALA A 75 20.69 7.31 1.63
C ALA A 75 20.38 8.81 1.75
N TRP A 76 21.23 9.69 1.22
CA TRP A 76 20.96 11.14 1.20
C TRP A 76 19.73 11.50 0.36
N ILE A 77 19.57 10.89 -0.82
CA ILE A 77 18.38 11.08 -1.65
C ILE A 77 17.13 10.60 -0.92
N ALA A 78 17.17 9.42 -0.30
CA ALA A 78 16.08 8.90 0.50
C ALA A 78 15.66 9.88 1.61
N ASN A 79 16.61 10.36 2.39
CA ASN A 79 16.34 11.33 3.46
C ASN A 79 15.80 12.67 2.93
N GLY A 80 16.25 13.11 1.77
CA GLY A 80 15.71 14.28 1.07
C GLY A 80 14.25 14.09 0.67
N LEU A 81 13.89 12.91 0.17
CA LEU A 81 12.50 12.56 -0.15
C LEU A 81 11.61 12.50 1.09
N LEU A 82 12.14 11.94 2.21
CA LEU A 82 11.44 11.96 3.50
C LEU A 82 11.16 13.38 3.95
N ALA A 83 12.20 14.22 3.98
CA ALA A 83 12.07 15.61 4.41
C ALA A 83 11.07 16.38 3.53
N GLY A 84 11.17 16.26 2.20
CA GLY A 84 10.24 16.89 1.27
C GLY A 84 8.81 16.40 1.44
N GLY A 85 8.61 15.09 1.58
CA GLY A 85 7.31 14.48 1.82
C GLY A 85 6.67 14.94 3.13
N LEU A 86 7.45 14.96 4.22
CA LEU A 86 6.98 15.43 5.53
C LEU A 86 6.69 16.93 5.56
N LEU A 87 7.47 17.75 4.86
CA LEU A 87 7.19 19.19 4.73
C LEU A 87 5.86 19.43 3.99
N LEU A 88 5.61 18.71 2.91
CA LEU A 88 4.33 18.79 2.20
C LEU A 88 3.17 18.30 3.09
N MET A 89 3.35 17.20 3.82
CA MET A 89 2.30 16.72 4.75
C MET A 89 2.08 17.67 5.93
N ALA A 90 3.12 18.34 6.42
CA ALA A 90 2.96 19.40 7.40
C ALA A 90 2.12 20.57 6.83
N LEU A 91 2.37 20.97 5.57
CA LEU A 91 1.57 21.98 4.90
C LEU A 91 0.10 21.53 4.73
N VAL A 92 -0.14 20.27 4.38
CA VAL A 92 -1.49 19.69 4.32
C VAL A 92 -2.14 19.74 5.71
N ALA A 93 -1.43 19.34 6.75
CA ALA A 93 -1.93 19.35 8.14
C ALA A 93 -2.27 20.77 8.63
N LEU A 94 -1.43 21.75 8.34
CA LEU A 94 -1.68 23.18 8.68
C LEU A 94 -2.94 23.71 8.00
N ARG A 95 -3.26 23.21 6.83
CA ARG A 95 -4.46 23.59 6.07
C ARG A 95 -5.69 22.75 6.39
N SER A 96 -5.56 21.69 7.19
CA SER A 96 -6.63 20.79 7.60
C SER A 96 -6.63 20.60 9.12
N GLN A 97 -6.02 19.52 9.61
CA GLN A 97 -5.89 19.24 11.04
C GLN A 97 -4.52 18.65 11.38
N PRO A 98 -3.95 18.98 12.55
CA PRO A 98 -2.62 18.48 12.97
C PRO A 98 -2.53 16.96 13.03
N VAL A 99 -3.64 16.26 13.29
CA VAL A 99 -3.71 14.79 13.34
C VAL A 99 -3.30 14.13 12.01
N VAL A 100 -3.43 14.84 10.88
CA VAL A 100 -2.98 14.33 9.57
C VAL A 100 -1.49 14.05 9.60
N LEU A 101 -0.69 14.99 10.10
CA LEU A 101 0.77 14.80 10.21
C LEU A 101 1.10 13.67 11.18
N LEU A 102 0.41 13.56 12.31
CA LEU A 102 0.60 12.47 13.26
C LEU A 102 0.35 11.10 12.61
N LEU A 103 -0.75 10.95 11.88
CA LEU A 103 -1.10 9.71 11.18
C LEU A 103 -0.06 9.34 10.11
N VAL A 104 0.45 10.33 9.38
CA VAL A 104 1.51 10.11 8.38
C VAL A 104 2.85 9.75 9.06
N LEU A 105 3.19 10.38 10.17
CA LEU A 105 4.37 9.99 10.95
C LEU A 105 4.28 8.56 11.47
N ILE A 106 3.09 8.10 11.87
CA ILE A 106 2.85 6.69 12.21
C ILE A 106 3.11 5.80 10.99
N CYS A 107 2.60 6.16 9.79
CA CYS A 107 2.88 5.40 8.57
C CYS A 107 4.39 5.32 8.28
N CYS A 108 5.11 6.44 8.38
CA CYS A 108 6.56 6.47 8.20
C CYS A 108 7.29 5.62 9.25
N ALA A 109 6.85 5.66 10.51
CA ALA A 109 7.40 4.83 11.58
C ALA A 109 7.19 3.33 11.30
N LEU A 110 6.00 2.93 10.84
CA LEU A 110 5.71 1.55 10.43
C LEU A 110 6.61 1.11 9.26
N GLY A 111 6.83 1.98 8.27
CA GLY A 111 7.76 1.74 7.16
C GLY A 111 9.20 1.57 7.65
N TYR A 112 9.67 2.45 8.55
CA TYR A 112 10.99 2.31 9.15
C TYR A 112 11.13 1.01 9.96
N LEU A 113 10.14 0.69 10.79
CA LEU A 113 10.14 -0.54 11.60
C LEU A 113 10.19 -1.80 10.73
N TYR A 114 9.67 -1.72 9.50
CA TYR A 114 9.67 -2.85 8.57
C TYR A 114 11.09 -3.29 8.22
N GLN A 115 11.97 -2.37 7.82
CA GLN A 115 13.31 -2.70 7.29
C GLN A 115 14.46 -2.06 8.09
N GLY A 116 14.19 -0.97 8.81
CA GLY A 116 15.21 -0.16 9.48
C GLY A 116 15.82 -0.84 10.71
N PRO A 117 17.14 -0.67 10.91
CA PRO A 117 17.80 -1.14 12.12
C PRO A 117 17.35 -0.33 13.37
N PRO A 118 17.35 -0.91 14.56
CA PRO A 118 17.66 -2.30 14.89
C PRO A 118 16.46 -3.26 14.75
N PHE A 119 15.29 -2.76 14.35
CA PHE A 119 14.01 -3.47 14.46
C PHE A 119 13.84 -4.54 13.39
N ARG A 120 13.94 -4.17 12.11
CA ARG A 120 13.83 -5.07 10.93
C ARG A 120 12.71 -6.09 11.07
N LEU A 121 11.49 -5.63 11.39
CA LEU A 121 10.34 -6.50 11.67
C LEU A 121 9.90 -7.32 10.45
N GLY A 122 10.19 -6.84 9.23
CA GLY A 122 10.02 -7.59 7.98
C GLY A 122 10.83 -8.90 7.99
N TYR A 123 12.05 -8.87 8.55
CA TYR A 123 12.90 -10.07 8.72
C TYR A 123 12.28 -11.10 9.67
N ARG A 124 11.39 -10.68 10.56
CA ARG A 124 10.67 -11.55 11.50
C ARG A 124 9.33 -12.04 10.95
N GLY A 125 8.97 -11.62 9.72
CA GLY A 125 7.70 -11.96 9.07
C GLY A 125 6.52 -11.15 9.58
N LEU A 126 6.77 -9.92 10.02
CA LEU A 126 5.75 -8.95 10.44
C LEU A 126 5.55 -7.84 9.40
N GLY A 127 6.13 -7.99 8.20
CA GLY A 127 6.04 -7.00 7.15
C GLY A 127 4.62 -6.77 6.66
N GLU A 128 3.87 -7.84 6.46
CA GLU A 128 2.50 -7.79 5.97
C GLU A 128 1.54 -7.06 6.91
N PRO A 129 1.51 -7.33 8.22
CA PRO A 129 0.72 -6.54 9.17
C PRO A 129 1.09 -5.05 9.18
N LEU A 130 2.40 -4.72 9.16
CA LEU A 130 2.86 -3.33 9.12
C LEU A 130 2.41 -2.62 7.84
N CYS A 131 2.52 -3.29 6.69
CA CYS A 131 2.07 -2.80 5.39
C CYS A 131 0.55 -2.53 5.42
N TRP A 132 -0.24 -3.49 5.91
CA TRP A 132 -1.69 -3.34 6.01
C TRP A 132 -2.08 -2.16 6.89
N LEU A 133 -1.46 -1.99 8.06
CA LEU A 133 -1.72 -0.88 8.96
C LEU A 133 -1.38 0.46 8.30
N ALA A 134 -0.18 0.57 7.71
CA ALA A 134 0.31 1.82 7.13
C ALA A 134 -0.54 2.27 5.93
N PHE A 135 -0.75 1.40 4.93
CA PHE A 135 -1.46 1.74 3.69
C PHE A 135 -2.99 1.59 3.81
N GLY A 136 -3.50 1.00 4.88
CA GLY A 136 -4.92 0.84 5.16
C GLY A 136 -5.44 1.92 6.10
N PRO A 137 -5.69 1.57 7.37
CA PRO A 137 -6.42 2.45 8.28
C PRO A 137 -5.70 3.79 8.51
N PHE A 138 -4.38 3.81 8.70
CA PHE A 138 -3.68 5.06 9.02
C PHE A 138 -3.61 6.02 7.83
N ALA A 139 -3.20 5.55 6.64
CA ALA A 139 -3.14 6.40 5.45
C ALA A 139 -4.52 6.84 5.00
N THR A 140 -5.55 5.97 5.09
CA THR A 140 -6.93 6.32 4.74
C THR A 140 -7.50 7.34 5.73
N ALA A 141 -7.25 7.18 7.03
CA ALA A 141 -7.64 8.17 8.04
C ALA A 141 -6.98 9.53 7.79
N ALA A 142 -5.67 9.54 7.50
CA ALA A 142 -4.96 10.78 7.16
C ALA A 142 -5.56 11.45 5.92
N ALA A 143 -5.86 10.68 4.86
CA ALA A 143 -6.46 11.20 3.65
C ALA A 143 -7.88 11.76 3.87
N LEU A 144 -8.73 11.05 4.61
CA LEU A 144 -10.06 11.54 4.98
C LEU A 144 -9.98 12.87 5.72
N MET A 145 -9.12 12.97 6.76
CA MET A 145 -8.95 14.19 7.54
C MET A 145 -8.34 15.33 6.72
N ALA A 146 -7.50 15.05 5.75
CA ALA A 146 -6.87 16.04 4.88
C ALA A 146 -7.83 16.61 3.83
N LEU A 147 -8.72 15.78 3.29
CA LEU A 147 -9.51 16.10 2.09
C LEU A 147 -10.93 16.58 2.39
N GLN A 148 -11.43 16.38 3.62
CA GLN A 148 -12.75 16.88 4.00
C GLN A 148 -12.84 18.40 3.92
N PRO A 149 -14.01 18.96 3.47
CA PRO A 149 -14.26 20.39 3.54
C PRO A 149 -14.16 20.90 4.98
N PRO A 150 -13.72 22.15 5.21
CA PRO A 150 -13.61 22.72 6.56
C PRO A 150 -14.91 22.72 7.36
N THR A 151 -16.05 22.85 6.67
CA THR A 151 -17.39 22.87 7.25
C THR A 151 -17.86 21.51 7.76
N SER A 152 -17.21 20.42 7.35
CA SER A 152 -17.56 19.04 7.69
C SER A 152 -16.43 18.29 8.40
N LEU A 153 -15.40 19.02 8.89
CA LEU A 153 -14.28 18.40 9.61
C LEU A 153 -14.81 17.71 10.88
N PRO A 154 -14.53 16.40 11.04
CA PRO A 154 -14.94 15.68 12.23
C PRO A 154 -14.13 16.13 13.44
N ALA A 155 -14.75 16.11 14.63
CA ALA A 155 -14.06 16.38 15.89
C ALA A 155 -13.01 15.30 16.23
N ALA A 156 -13.16 14.08 15.68
CA ALA A 156 -12.27 12.94 15.89
C ALA A 156 -11.99 12.21 14.57
N VAL A 157 -10.92 11.43 14.55
CA VAL A 157 -10.56 10.59 13.39
C VAL A 157 -11.69 9.59 13.10
N PRO A 158 -12.21 9.50 11.86
CA PRO A 158 -13.31 8.61 11.50
C PRO A 158 -12.80 7.17 11.29
N TRP A 159 -12.38 6.51 12.38
CA TRP A 159 -11.74 5.19 12.33
C TRP A 159 -12.62 4.13 11.67
N GLN A 160 -13.94 4.15 11.92
CA GLN A 160 -14.85 3.19 11.32
C GLN A 160 -14.82 3.29 9.79
N VAL A 161 -14.87 4.51 9.25
CA VAL A 161 -14.80 4.77 7.81
C VAL A 161 -13.40 4.41 7.28
N ALA A 162 -12.34 4.81 7.98
CA ALA A 162 -10.97 4.52 7.58
C ALA A 162 -10.68 3.01 7.51
N LEU A 163 -11.19 2.25 8.48
CA LEU A 163 -11.08 0.79 8.49
C LEU A 163 -11.91 0.16 7.35
N SER A 164 -13.17 0.54 7.21
CA SER A 164 -14.03 -0.02 6.17
C SER A 164 -13.49 0.27 4.76
N LEU A 165 -13.08 1.52 4.51
CA LEU A 165 -12.60 1.97 3.21
C LEU A 165 -11.18 1.48 2.88
N GLY A 166 -10.30 1.44 3.88
CA GLY A 166 -8.87 1.17 3.70
C GLY A 166 -8.50 -0.31 3.75
N SER A 167 -9.23 -1.15 4.52
CA SER A 167 -8.78 -2.53 4.81
C SER A 167 -8.68 -3.44 3.59
N GLY A 168 -9.68 -3.43 2.73
CA GLY A 168 -9.70 -4.25 1.52
C GLY A 168 -8.58 -3.87 0.53
N PRO A 169 -8.47 -2.59 0.13
CA PRO A 169 -7.37 -2.12 -0.72
C PRO A 169 -5.98 -2.29 -0.10
N ALA A 170 -5.85 -2.13 1.23
CA ALA A 170 -4.59 -2.39 1.92
C ALA A 170 -4.20 -3.86 1.89
N LEU A 171 -5.17 -4.78 1.97
CA LEU A 171 -4.89 -6.20 1.82
C LEU A 171 -4.40 -6.53 0.40
N ALA A 172 -4.93 -5.85 -0.63
CA ALA A 172 -4.37 -5.94 -1.98
C ALA A 172 -2.94 -5.37 -2.07
N THR A 173 -2.65 -4.29 -1.34
CA THR A 173 -1.28 -3.73 -1.22
C THR A 173 -0.35 -4.71 -0.50
N THR A 174 -0.81 -5.31 0.60
CA THR A 174 -0.08 -6.34 1.33
C THR A 174 0.21 -7.57 0.47
N LEU A 175 -0.70 -7.93 -0.43
CA LEU A 175 -0.49 -8.99 -1.41
C LEU A 175 0.66 -8.67 -2.38
N VAL A 176 0.89 -7.40 -2.73
CA VAL A 176 2.06 -6.99 -3.54
C VAL A 176 3.35 -7.30 -2.79
N LEU A 177 3.42 -6.94 -1.49
CA LEU A 177 4.56 -7.25 -0.63
C LEU A 177 4.76 -8.77 -0.50
N PHE A 178 3.69 -9.50 -0.20
CA PHE A 178 3.71 -10.96 -0.08
C PHE A 178 4.25 -11.62 -1.36
N CYS A 179 3.78 -11.17 -2.53
CA CYS A 179 4.24 -11.71 -3.81
C CYS A 179 5.69 -11.35 -4.14
N SER A 180 6.23 -10.27 -3.58
CA SER A 180 7.65 -9.90 -3.79
C SER A 180 8.62 -10.90 -3.17
N HIS A 181 8.22 -11.64 -2.15
CA HIS A 181 9.06 -12.63 -1.47
C HIS A 181 9.21 -13.96 -2.22
N PHE A 182 8.36 -14.27 -3.20
CA PHE A 182 8.40 -15.59 -3.85
C PHE A 182 9.69 -15.86 -4.63
N HIS A 183 10.22 -14.88 -5.33
CA HIS A 183 11.41 -15.08 -6.15
C HIS A 183 12.72 -14.92 -5.36
N GLN A 184 12.66 -14.53 -4.09
CA GLN A 184 13.82 -14.29 -3.22
C GLN A 184 13.88 -15.26 -2.03
N VAL A 185 13.08 -16.34 -2.03
CA VAL A 185 12.93 -17.25 -0.86
C VAL A 185 14.26 -17.81 -0.39
N GLU A 186 15.12 -18.26 -1.29
CA GLU A 186 16.43 -18.86 -0.97
C GLU A 186 17.39 -17.81 -0.41
N GLU A 187 17.44 -16.63 -1.01
CA GLU A 187 18.28 -15.51 -0.60
C GLU A 187 17.80 -14.95 0.75
N ASP A 188 16.49 -14.69 0.91
CA ASP A 188 15.88 -14.26 2.15
C ASP A 188 16.21 -15.23 3.30
N ALA A 189 16.07 -16.53 3.06
CA ALA A 189 16.37 -17.57 4.06
C ALA A 189 17.87 -17.62 4.42
N ALA A 190 18.76 -17.50 3.43
CA ALA A 190 20.21 -17.50 3.64
C ALA A 190 20.69 -16.33 4.51
N HIS A 191 20.02 -15.18 4.43
CA HIS A 191 20.34 -13.98 5.21
C HIS A 191 19.45 -13.80 6.45
N GLY A 192 18.73 -14.85 6.87
CA GLY A 192 17.93 -14.86 8.10
C GLY A 192 16.61 -14.09 8.02
N LYS A 193 16.19 -13.65 6.84
CA LYS A 193 14.90 -12.99 6.62
C LYS A 193 13.80 -14.05 6.53
N ARG A 194 12.95 -14.09 7.54
CA ARG A 194 11.87 -15.07 7.70
C ARG A 194 10.53 -14.50 7.28
N SER A 195 10.42 -14.10 6.01
CA SER A 195 9.14 -13.67 5.42
C SER A 195 8.07 -14.77 5.55
N PRO A 196 6.76 -14.46 5.47
CA PRO A 196 5.72 -15.49 5.47
C PRO A 196 5.92 -16.55 4.38
N VAL A 197 6.43 -16.17 3.20
CA VAL A 197 6.70 -17.11 2.11
C VAL A 197 7.85 -18.06 2.48
N VAL A 198 8.92 -17.56 3.12
CA VAL A 198 10.01 -18.40 3.66
C VAL A 198 9.49 -19.37 4.72
N LYS A 199 8.65 -18.89 5.65
CA LYS A 199 8.10 -19.74 6.73
C LYS A 199 7.14 -20.82 6.24
N LEU A 200 6.30 -20.50 5.26
CA LEU A 200 5.27 -21.42 4.72
C LEU A 200 5.84 -22.37 3.66
N GLY A 201 6.90 -21.94 2.97
CA GLY A 201 7.33 -22.53 1.72
C GLY A 201 6.44 -22.08 0.55
N THR A 202 7.00 -22.07 -0.65
CA THR A 202 6.33 -21.49 -1.84
C THR A 202 5.00 -22.14 -2.19
N ALA A 203 4.85 -23.46 -1.99
CA ALA A 203 3.61 -24.19 -2.29
C ALA A 203 2.45 -23.74 -1.41
N LYS A 204 2.63 -23.72 -0.08
CA LYS A 204 1.59 -23.26 0.86
C LYS A 204 1.33 -21.76 0.70
N ALA A 205 2.38 -20.97 0.49
CA ALA A 205 2.24 -19.54 0.24
C ALA A 205 1.40 -19.28 -1.02
N ALA A 206 1.63 -20.01 -2.13
CA ALA A 206 0.81 -19.91 -3.33
C ALA A 206 -0.66 -20.29 -3.08
N ALA A 207 -0.92 -21.27 -2.22
CA ALA A 207 -2.27 -21.67 -1.84
C ALA A 207 -3.02 -20.62 -0.99
N VAL A 208 -2.30 -19.72 -0.31
CA VAL A 208 -2.89 -18.60 0.46
C VAL A 208 -3.35 -17.45 -0.43
N VAL A 209 -2.71 -17.23 -1.59
CA VAL A 209 -2.99 -16.09 -2.47
C VAL A 209 -4.46 -15.95 -2.87
N PRO A 210 -5.19 -17.00 -3.30
CA PRO A 210 -6.60 -16.90 -3.60
C PRO A 210 -7.45 -16.38 -2.43
N TRP A 211 -7.10 -16.77 -1.21
CA TRP A 211 -7.80 -16.33 0.00
C TRP A 211 -7.53 -14.86 0.33
N LEU A 212 -6.30 -14.38 0.11
CA LEU A 212 -5.97 -12.97 0.27
C LEU A 212 -6.72 -12.11 -0.76
N VAL A 213 -6.81 -12.57 -2.01
CA VAL A 213 -7.61 -11.90 -3.05
C VAL A 213 -9.09 -11.87 -2.65
N ALA A 214 -9.65 -13.02 -2.26
CA ALA A 214 -11.04 -13.13 -1.87
C ALA A 214 -11.36 -12.25 -0.65
N ALA A 215 -10.50 -12.25 0.36
CA ALA A 215 -10.65 -11.41 1.54
C ALA A 215 -10.57 -9.91 1.20
N SER A 216 -9.63 -9.51 0.33
CA SER A 216 -9.53 -8.13 -0.14
C SER A 216 -10.81 -7.65 -0.81
N LEU A 217 -11.38 -8.46 -1.71
CA LEU A 217 -12.64 -8.12 -2.39
C LEU A 217 -13.84 -8.20 -1.45
N ALA A 218 -13.90 -9.19 -0.58
CA ALA A 218 -14.96 -9.31 0.42
C ALA A 218 -15.04 -8.07 1.31
N LEU A 219 -13.89 -7.57 1.80
CA LEU A 219 -13.84 -6.34 2.59
C LEU A 219 -14.28 -5.09 1.79
N GLN A 220 -14.06 -5.06 0.48
CA GLN A 220 -14.53 -3.98 -0.39
C GLN A 220 -16.03 -4.08 -0.70
N TRP A 221 -16.59 -5.28 -0.76
CA TRP A 221 -17.98 -5.51 -1.17
C TRP A 221 -18.94 -5.62 0.02
N LEU A 222 -18.46 -6.00 1.19
CA LEU A 222 -19.29 -6.11 2.40
C LEU A 222 -20.13 -4.84 2.67
N PRO A 223 -19.56 -3.60 2.64
CA PRO A 223 -20.35 -2.39 2.84
C PRO A 223 -21.42 -2.16 1.75
N VAL A 224 -21.20 -2.68 0.53
CA VAL A 224 -22.22 -2.62 -0.54
C VAL A 224 -23.37 -3.60 -0.23
N LEU A 225 -23.04 -4.81 0.21
CA LEU A 225 -24.04 -5.81 0.61
C LEU A 225 -24.87 -5.33 1.81
N GLU A 226 -24.24 -4.64 2.73
CA GLU A 226 -24.90 -3.99 3.89
C GLU A 226 -25.63 -2.70 3.52
N ARG A 227 -25.66 -2.31 2.24
CA ARG A 227 -26.31 -1.07 1.74
C ARG A 227 -25.73 0.22 2.33
N GLN A 228 -24.52 0.17 2.86
CA GLN A 228 -23.81 1.35 3.35
C GLN A 228 -23.14 2.12 2.21
N TRP A 229 -22.74 1.41 1.14
CA TRP A 229 -22.10 1.98 -0.04
C TRP A 229 -22.94 1.74 -1.30
N PRO A 230 -22.79 2.62 -2.31
CA PRO A 230 -23.48 2.47 -3.58
C PRO A 230 -23.00 1.21 -4.34
N SER A 231 -23.90 0.60 -5.11
CA SER A 231 -23.60 -0.59 -5.91
C SER A 231 -22.47 -0.37 -6.94
N THR A 232 -22.25 0.87 -7.36
CA THR A 232 -21.14 1.26 -8.24
C THR A 232 -19.77 0.97 -7.64
N ALA A 233 -19.63 0.86 -6.30
CA ALA A 233 -18.40 0.44 -5.64
C ALA A 233 -17.96 -0.99 -6.04
N LEU A 234 -18.88 -1.84 -6.57
CA LEU A 234 -18.56 -3.12 -7.15
C LEU A 234 -17.67 -3.03 -8.42
N LEU A 235 -17.44 -1.84 -8.97
CA LEU A 235 -16.46 -1.64 -10.06
C LEU A 235 -15.05 -2.09 -9.67
N SER A 236 -14.74 -2.29 -8.39
CA SER A 236 -13.50 -2.96 -7.96
C SER A 236 -13.31 -4.36 -8.59
N VAL A 237 -14.36 -4.97 -9.12
CA VAL A 237 -14.33 -6.22 -9.89
C VAL A 237 -13.38 -6.18 -11.10
N ILE A 238 -13.08 -5.00 -11.64
CA ILE A 238 -12.14 -4.83 -12.76
C ILE A 238 -10.72 -5.33 -12.46
N GLY A 239 -10.38 -5.51 -11.18
CA GLY A 239 -9.13 -6.14 -10.75
C GLY A 239 -9.10 -7.67 -10.91
N LEU A 240 -10.24 -8.35 -11.02
CA LEU A 240 -10.32 -9.83 -11.07
C LEU A 240 -9.46 -10.49 -12.16
N PRO A 241 -9.38 -9.98 -13.39
CA PRO A 241 -8.54 -10.60 -14.42
C PRO A 241 -7.05 -10.66 -14.02
N ALA A 242 -6.55 -9.61 -13.36
CA ALA A 242 -5.16 -9.60 -12.86
C ALA A 242 -4.98 -10.57 -11.70
N ALA A 243 -5.95 -10.66 -10.78
CA ALA A 243 -5.95 -11.63 -9.69
C ALA A 243 -5.97 -13.08 -10.21
N ALA A 244 -6.80 -13.38 -11.21
CA ALA A 244 -6.87 -14.70 -11.82
C ALA A 244 -5.54 -15.10 -12.48
N GLN A 245 -4.89 -14.18 -13.20
CA GLN A 245 -3.56 -14.39 -13.77
C GLN A 245 -2.51 -14.65 -12.69
N LEU A 246 -2.53 -13.88 -11.59
CA LEU A 246 -1.62 -14.06 -10.46
C LEU A 246 -1.78 -15.43 -9.82
N ILE A 247 -3.02 -15.81 -9.51
CA ILE A 247 -3.35 -17.10 -8.89
C ILE A 247 -2.88 -18.26 -9.78
N ARG A 248 -3.19 -18.19 -11.08
CA ARG A 248 -2.76 -19.21 -12.05
C ARG A 248 -1.24 -19.31 -12.11
N LEU A 249 -0.53 -18.18 -12.26
CA LEU A 249 0.92 -18.13 -12.34
C LEU A 249 1.58 -18.80 -11.12
N LEU A 250 1.12 -18.46 -9.91
CA LEU A 250 1.71 -18.98 -8.68
C LEU A 250 1.33 -20.45 -8.46
N ARG A 251 0.12 -20.88 -8.80
CA ARG A 251 -0.28 -22.30 -8.70
C ARG A 251 0.56 -23.20 -9.61
N GLU A 252 0.85 -22.75 -10.82
CA GLU A 252 1.56 -23.55 -11.82
C GLU A 252 3.10 -23.48 -11.64
N HIS A 253 3.63 -22.37 -11.15
CA HIS A 253 5.07 -22.09 -11.24
C HIS A 253 5.71 -21.61 -9.92
N HIS A 254 5.07 -21.77 -8.76
CA HIS A 254 5.58 -21.25 -7.46
C HIS A 254 7.02 -21.67 -7.14
N HIS A 255 7.49 -22.81 -7.68
CA HIS A 255 8.83 -23.39 -7.47
C HIS A 255 9.86 -22.93 -8.52
N GLN A 256 9.51 -22.03 -9.45
CA GLN A 256 10.37 -21.56 -10.54
C GLN A 256 10.61 -20.05 -10.42
N PRO A 257 11.63 -19.58 -9.67
CA PRO A 257 11.84 -18.16 -9.38
C PRO A 257 11.85 -17.26 -10.62
N GLN A 258 12.45 -17.72 -11.72
CA GLN A 258 12.52 -16.95 -12.97
C GLN A 258 11.13 -16.71 -13.60
N ARG A 259 10.25 -17.70 -13.55
CA ARG A 259 8.90 -17.60 -14.13
C ARG A 259 7.95 -16.74 -13.28
N ILE A 260 8.13 -16.75 -11.95
CA ILE A 260 7.28 -15.99 -11.02
C ILE A 260 7.80 -14.61 -10.70
N SER A 261 8.92 -14.16 -11.26
CA SER A 261 9.49 -12.82 -11.05
C SER A 261 8.50 -11.69 -11.35
N GLY A 262 7.52 -11.94 -12.24
CA GLY A 262 6.42 -11.02 -12.57
C GLY A 262 5.25 -11.03 -11.58
N SER A 263 5.21 -11.92 -10.58
CA SER A 263 4.05 -12.09 -9.69
C SER A 263 3.69 -10.80 -8.93
N LYS A 264 4.69 -10.07 -8.42
CA LYS A 264 4.48 -8.79 -7.75
C LYS A 264 3.79 -7.74 -8.65
N PHE A 265 4.06 -7.76 -9.96
CA PHE A 265 3.44 -6.82 -10.90
C PHE A 265 1.98 -7.18 -11.21
N LEU A 266 1.63 -8.47 -11.22
CA LEU A 266 0.25 -8.91 -11.31
C LEU A 266 -0.54 -8.57 -10.04
N ALA A 267 0.07 -8.75 -8.86
CA ALA A 267 -0.50 -8.28 -7.60
C ALA A 267 -0.69 -6.76 -7.59
N LEU A 268 0.30 -5.99 -8.06
CA LEU A 268 0.22 -4.54 -8.20
C LEU A 268 -0.89 -4.11 -9.17
N ARG A 269 -1.05 -4.83 -10.29
CA ARG A 269 -2.13 -4.58 -11.24
C ARG A 269 -3.50 -4.86 -10.63
N PHE A 270 -3.64 -5.94 -9.85
CA PHE A 270 -4.85 -6.22 -9.10
C PHE A 270 -5.14 -5.09 -8.10
N GLN A 271 -4.16 -4.71 -7.28
CA GLN A 271 -4.27 -3.61 -6.31
C GLN A 271 -4.71 -2.30 -6.98
N ALA A 272 -4.04 -1.91 -8.07
CA ALA A 272 -4.33 -0.66 -8.76
C ALA A 272 -5.73 -0.66 -9.39
N LEU A 273 -6.10 -1.73 -10.10
CA LEU A 273 -7.39 -1.81 -10.78
C LEU A 273 -8.54 -1.92 -9.76
N SER A 274 -8.44 -2.82 -8.77
CA SER A 274 -9.52 -2.96 -7.77
C SER A 274 -9.70 -1.68 -6.95
N GLY A 275 -8.61 -1.05 -6.52
CA GLY A 275 -8.67 0.20 -5.77
C GLY A 275 -9.21 1.38 -6.60
N LEU A 276 -8.76 1.54 -7.85
CA LEU A 276 -9.30 2.55 -8.76
C LEU A 276 -10.77 2.31 -9.07
N GLY A 277 -11.16 1.05 -9.32
CA GLY A 277 -12.56 0.69 -9.54
C GLY A 277 -13.42 1.08 -8.35
N LEU A 278 -12.95 0.80 -7.12
CA LEU A 278 -13.65 1.21 -5.90
C LEU A 278 -13.74 2.73 -5.78
N ALA A 279 -12.63 3.46 -5.95
CA ALA A 279 -12.60 4.92 -5.83
C ALA A 279 -13.51 5.61 -6.85
N ILE A 280 -13.44 5.18 -8.12
CA ILE A 280 -14.30 5.69 -9.20
C ILE A 280 -15.76 5.32 -8.91
N GLY A 281 -16.04 4.07 -8.54
CA GLY A 281 -17.38 3.60 -8.24
C GLY A 281 -18.06 4.41 -7.13
N LEU A 282 -17.32 4.74 -6.07
CA LEU A 282 -17.80 5.62 -5.02
C LEU A 282 -18.04 7.05 -5.56
N GLY A 283 -17.07 7.61 -6.33
CA GLY A 283 -17.11 8.98 -6.81
C GLY A 283 -18.20 9.28 -7.83
N ILE A 284 -18.58 8.30 -8.68
CA ILE A 284 -19.63 8.51 -9.70
C ILE A 284 -21.04 8.26 -9.17
N ALA A 285 -21.20 7.67 -8.00
CA ALA A 285 -22.51 7.30 -7.45
C ALA A 285 -23.54 8.46 -7.41
N PRO A 286 -23.17 9.70 -7.00
CA PRO A 286 -24.11 10.82 -6.98
C PRO A 286 -24.64 11.20 -8.37
N TRP A 287 -23.85 10.96 -9.43
CA TRP A 287 -24.19 11.32 -10.81
C TRP A 287 -25.15 10.33 -11.49
N LEU A 288 -25.26 9.11 -10.94
CA LEU A 288 -26.09 8.05 -11.50
C LEU A 288 -27.48 7.97 -10.85
N GLY A 289 -27.78 8.88 -9.93
CA GLY A 289 -29.02 8.85 -9.15
C GLY A 289 -29.02 7.66 -8.20
N ARG A 290 -29.01 7.95 -6.94
CA ARG A 290 -29.15 6.90 -5.89
C ARG A 290 -30.47 6.20 -6.01
#